data_983a9df3513dfadec640d4bf0189b83f
#
_entry.id   983a9df3513dfadec640d4bf0189b83f
#
_cell.length_a   1.000
_cell.length_b   1.000
_cell.length_c   1.000
_cell.angle_alpha   90.00
_cell.angle_beta   90.00
_cell.angle_gamma   90.00
#
_symmetry.space_group_name_H-M   'P 1'
#
loop_
_entity.id
_entity.type
_entity.pdbx_description
1 polymer ?
#
loop_
_entity_poly.entity_id
_entity_poly.type
_entity_poly.pdbx_seq_one_letter_code
_entity_poly.pdbx_strand_id
1 'polypeptide(L)'
;NGFQAEISTEENDRIEAEESGEIISGAIAGDSVDSGISLFSLDYYTDSYGAQLDGNAKALYDLLVQNYVVDYSQYLDSVDFPFEFPDTITFEAVVEDGSFQRKGESYVQATDDVKTAIQAASDAFSYDYPQAFWFRGSNYGYRVSCVRDGSSSTGYRGTFKNFTFKPANREISENAHTRMGDFMDGVQNAVAELNEQTLGMDMEQKIKRIHDYICQRVTYRNDNTLWVHSAASLFLDADPAFVCEGYAKSMKIFCYYMGINCACISGTARGTSSGI
;
A
#
# COMPACT_ATOMS: atom_id res chain seq x y z
N ASN A 1 28.01 6.30 4.69
CA ASN A 1 28.06 5.29 5.73
C ASN A 1 28.41 3.97 5.05
N GLY A 2 29.62 3.46 5.34
CA GLY A 2 30.12 2.25 4.70
C GLY A 2 29.43 1.01 5.25
N PHE A 3 28.98 0.17 4.36
CA PHE A 3 28.45 -1.15 4.65
C PHE A 3 29.62 -2.13 4.84
N GLN A 4 29.68 -2.83 5.96
CA GLN A 4 30.57 -3.97 6.14
C GLN A 4 29.80 -5.23 5.74
N ALA A 5 30.32 -5.94 4.73
CA ALA A 5 29.91 -7.30 4.44
C ALA A 5 30.66 -8.23 5.40
N GLU A 6 29.93 -9.03 6.19
CA GLU A 6 30.53 -10.06 7.04
C GLU A 6 30.75 -11.34 6.22
N ILE A 7 31.97 -11.84 6.21
CA ILE A 7 32.32 -13.13 5.64
C ILE A 7 32.29 -14.17 6.77
N SER A 8 31.35 -15.08 6.73
CA SER A 8 31.33 -16.23 7.62
C SER A 8 32.38 -17.26 7.21
N THR A 9 33.27 -17.64 8.14
CA THR A 9 34.42 -18.49 7.87
C THR A 9 34.17 -19.99 7.95
N GLU A 10 32.92 -20.45 8.14
CA GLU A 10 32.60 -21.89 8.20
C GLU A 10 31.74 -22.41 7.04
N GLU A 11 31.16 -21.53 6.22
CA GLU A 11 30.63 -21.85 4.89
C GLU A 11 31.31 -20.93 3.89
N ASN A 12 32.46 -21.29 3.41
CA ASN A 12 33.42 -20.45 2.69
C ASN A 12 32.96 -19.76 1.40
N ASP A 13 31.66 -19.70 1.11
CA ASP A 13 31.16 -19.28 -0.18
C ASP A 13 29.92 -18.35 -0.13
N ARG A 14 29.55 -17.82 1.06
CA ARG A 14 28.35 -16.98 1.21
C ARG A 14 28.71 -15.55 1.63
N ILE A 15 28.14 -14.56 0.93
CA ILE A 15 28.24 -13.13 1.24
C ILE A 15 26.84 -12.58 1.45
N GLU A 16 26.61 -11.86 2.54
CA GLU A 16 25.32 -11.22 2.82
C GLU A 16 25.47 -9.70 2.88
N ALA A 17 24.48 -8.99 2.34
CA ALA A 17 24.37 -7.54 2.41
C ALA A 17 22.91 -7.14 2.70
N GLU A 18 22.72 -6.07 3.47
CA GLU A 18 21.40 -5.52 3.75
C GLU A 18 21.09 -4.35 2.81
N GLU A 19 19.86 -4.25 2.36
CA GLU A 19 19.42 -3.16 1.53
C GLU A 19 17.99 -2.72 1.89
N SER A 20 17.68 -1.45 1.64
CA SER A 20 16.36 -0.88 1.83
C SER A 20 15.98 0.01 0.66
N GLY A 21 14.71 -0.03 0.28
CA GLY A 21 14.13 0.82 -0.74
C GLY A 21 12.88 1.52 -0.23
N GLU A 22 12.58 2.67 -0.79
CA GLU A 22 11.37 3.43 -0.52
C GLU A 22 10.49 3.46 -1.77
N ILE A 23 9.22 3.07 -1.61
CA ILE A 23 8.19 3.19 -2.63
C ILE A 23 7.08 4.08 -2.08
N ILE A 24 6.83 5.18 -2.76
CA ILE A 24 5.70 6.07 -2.43
C ILE A 24 4.54 5.67 -3.33
N SER A 25 3.61 4.91 -2.79
CA SER A 25 2.30 4.69 -3.40
C SER A 25 1.22 5.41 -2.61
N GLY A 26 0.18 5.84 -3.28
CA GLY A 26 -0.84 6.64 -2.63
C GLY A 26 -1.96 5.79 -2.07
N ALA A 27 -1.86 5.29 -0.84
CA ALA A 27 -2.94 4.52 -0.26
C ALA A 27 -3.05 4.35 1.24
N ILE A 28 -4.14 3.79 1.71
CA ILE A 28 -4.56 3.93 3.08
C ILE A 28 -5.46 2.81 3.60
N ALA A 29 -5.29 2.24 4.78
CA ALA A 29 -6.18 1.30 5.46
C ALA A 29 -6.41 1.53 6.96
N GLY A 30 -7.47 1.05 7.55
CA GLY A 30 -7.77 1.16 8.87
C GLY A 30 -8.85 0.47 9.60
N ASP A 31 -9.27 0.38 10.74
CA ASP A 31 -9.68 -0.61 11.63
C ASP A 31 -10.87 -0.51 12.56
N SER A 32 -11.26 -1.52 13.27
CA SER A 32 -12.56 -1.76 13.86
C SER A 32 -12.73 -1.28 15.30
N VAL A 33 -13.78 -0.53 15.57
CA VAL A 33 -14.45 -0.44 16.86
C VAL A 33 -15.77 -1.23 16.77
N ASP A 34 -16.08 -2.00 17.80
CA ASP A 34 -17.28 -2.85 17.92
C ASP A 34 -18.58 -2.01 17.89
N SER A 35 -18.97 -1.60 16.69
CA SER A 35 -20.20 -0.85 16.42
C SER A 35 -21.17 -1.60 15.50
N GLY A 36 -20.93 -2.89 15.28
CA GLY A 36 -21.80 -3.75 14.43
C GLY A 36 -21.67 -3.52 12.93
N ILE A 37 -20.83 -2.57 12.48
CA ILE A 37 -20.47 -2.40 11.08
C ILE A 37 -19.01 -2.82 10.94
N SER A 38 -18.76 -3.97 10.31
CA SER A 38 -17.40 -4.38 9.97
C SER A 38 -16.85 -3.43 8.92
N LEU A 39 -15.69 -2.81 9.21
CA LEU A 39 -14.95 -1.99 8.25
C LEU A 39 -14.52 -2.77 7.01
N PHE A 40 -14.37 -4.06 7.17
CA PHE A 40 -13.82 -4.94 6.18
C PHE A 40 -14.69 -6.19 6.08
N SER A 41 -15.49 -6.28 5.02
CA SER A 41 -16.08 -7.54 4.60
C SER A 41 -15.25 -8.08 3.42
N LEU A 42 -14.62 -9.22 3.61
CA LEU A 42 -13.88 -9.91 2.55
C LEU A 42 -14.81 -10.38 1.41
N ASP A 43 -16.11 -10.50 1.68
CA ASP A 43 -17.09 -11.04 0.73
C ASP A 43 -17.45 -10.09 -0.42
N TYR A 44 -17.00 -8.82 -0.36
CA TYR A 44 -17.41 -7.78 -1.31
C TYR A 44 -16.45 -7.61 -2.51
N TYR A 45 -15.32 -8.31 -2.53
CA TYR A 45 -14.21 -8.04 -3.47
C TYR A 45 -13.93 -9.17 -4.45
N THR A 46 -14.95 -9.64 -5.19
CA THR A 46 -14.71 -10.62 -6.27
C THR A 46 -13.94 -10.05 -7.45
N ASP A 47 -13.97 -8.72 -7.64
CA ASP A 47 -13.31 -8.01 -8.73
C ASP A 47 -12.25 -7.01 -8.22
N SER A 48 -11.57 -7.32 -7.12
CA SER A 48 -10.53 -6.48 -6.53
C SER A 48 -9.27 -6.42 -7.38
N TYR A 49 -8.47 -5.37 -7.20
CA TYR A 49 -7.13 -5.30 -7.79
C TYR A 49 -6.25 -6.47 -7.33
N GLY A 50 -6.36 -6.83 -6.06
CA GLY A 50 -5.64 -7.98 -5.51
C GLY A 50 -6.00 -9.31 -6.17
N ALA A 51 -7.23 -9.46 -6.68
CA ALA A 51 -7.64 -10.65 -7.44
C ALA A 51 -6.97 -10.76 -8.83
N GLN A 52 -6.43 -9.66 -9.35
CA GLN A 52 -5.76 -9.60 -10.64
C GLN A 52 -4.24 -9.79 -10.53
N LEU A 53 -3.71 -9.82 -9.30
CA LEU A 53 -2.29 -10.06 -9.06
C LEU A 53 -1.95 -11.55 -9.12
N ASP A 54 -0.70 -11.83 -9.42
CA ASP A 54 -0.11 -13.17 -9.37
C ASP A 54 1.28 -13.16 -8.71
N GLY A 55 1.89 -14.33 -8.56
CA GLY A 55 3.25 -14.52 -8.06
C GLY A 55 3.55 -13.75 -6.77
N ASN A 56 4.71 -13.10 -6.76
CA ASN A 56 5.22 -12.38 -5.59
C ASN A 56 4.36 -11.19 -5.17
N ALA A 57 3.77 -10.48 -6.14
CA ALA A 57 2.86 -9.36 -5.87
C ALA A 57 1.60 -9.83 -5.14
N LYS A 58 1.00 -10.93 -5.60
CA LYS A 58 -0.19 -11.51 -4.95
C LYS A 58 0.10 -11.97 -3.53
N ALA A 59 1.23 -12.66 -3.34
CA ALA A 59 1.62 -13.14 -2.03
C ALA A 59 1.80 -11.99 -1.02
N LEU A 60 2.46 -10.90 -1.43
CA LEU A 60 2.61 -9.73 -0.57
C LEU A 60 1.26 -9.05 -0.32
N TYR A 61 0.41 -8.90 -1.34
CA TYR A 61 -0.94 -8.35 -1.16
C TYR A 61 -1.73 -9.14 -0.11
N ASP A 62 -1.71 -10.47 -0.18
CA ASP A 62 -2.41 -11.32 0.79
C ASP A 62 -1.86 -11.14 2.21
N LEU A 63 -0.55 -10.94 2.35
CA LEU A 63 0.06 -10.61 3.63
C LEU A 63 -0.34 -9.22 4.14
N LEU A 64 -0.46 -8.22 3.25
CA LEU A 64 -0.99 -6.90 3.63
C LEU A 64 -2.42 -7.02 4.14
N VAL A 65 -3.28 -7.76 3.43
CA VAL A 65 -4.66 -8.02 3.86
C VAL A 65 -4.67 -8.74 5.20
N GLN A 66 -3.87 -9.80 5.36
CA GLN A 66 -3.81 -10.55 6.61
C GLN A 66 -3.37 -9.68 7.79
N ASN A 67 -2.31 -8.88 7.63
CA ASN A 67 -1.75 -8.10 8.73
C ASN A 67 -2.56 -6.83 9.03
N TYR A 68 -3.15 -6.18 8.01
CA TYR A 68 -3.79 -4.88 8.16
C TYR A 68 -5.31 -4.90 8.12
N VAL A 69 -5.92 -6.01 7.73
CA VAL A 69 -7.38 -6.16 7.66
C VAL A 69 -7.88 -7.23 8.62
N VAL A 70 -7.26 -8.41 8.60
CA VAL A 70 -7.70 -9.57 9.40
C VAL A 70 -7.15 -9.52 10.82
N ASP A 71 -5.83 -9.29 10.96
CA ASP A 71 -5.11 -9.29 12.24
C ASP A 71 -4.83 -7.87 12.76
N TYR A 72 -5.72 -6.98 12.51
CA TYR A 72 -5.59 -5.58 12.83
C TYR A 72 -5.16 -5.24 14.25
N SER A 73 -5.61 -6.01 15.24
CA SER A 73 -5.18 -5.79 16.64
C SER A 73 -3.67 -5.97 16.83
N GLN A 74 -3.03 -6.80 16.00
CA GLN A 74 -1.58 -7.01 16.03
C GLN A 74 -0.80 -5.89 15.33
N TYR A 75 -1.42 -5.24 14.36
CA TYR A 75 -0.86 -4.08 13.67
C TYR A 75 -0.54 -2.93 14.64
N LEU A 76 -1.33 -2.74 15.69
CA LEU A 76 -1.15 -1.68 16.67
C LEU A 76 0.14 -1.82 17.46
N ASP A 77 0.67 -3.04 17.57
CA ASP A 77 1.87 -3.35 18.33
C ASP A 77 3.12 -3.45 17.46
N SER A 78 2.98 -3.70 16.15
CA SER A 78 4.10 -3.88 15.23
C SER A 78 3.80 -3.35 13.83
N VAL A 79 4.35 -2.18 13.53
CA VAL A 79 4.17 -1.50 12.24
C VAL A 79 4.92 -2.23 11.11
N ASP A 80 6.02 -2.89 11.44
CA ASP A 80 6.89 -3.59 10.49
C ASP A 80 6.62 -5.09 10.55
N PHE A 81 6.58 -5.78 9.39
CA PHE A 81 6.50 -7.24 9.39
C PHE A 81 7.49 -7.88 8.41
N PRO A 82 8.08 -9.03 8.79
CA PRO A 82 8.93 -9.81 7.89
C PRO A 82 8.08 -10.60 6.89
N PHE A 83 8.62 -10.80 5.68
CA PHE A 83 8.03 -11.67 4.68
C PHE A 83 9.08 -12.27 3.75
N GLU A 84 8.69 -13.31 3.00
CA GLU A 84 9.48 -13.89 1.92
C GLU A 84 8.61 -13.98 0.66
N PHE A 85 9.22 -13.77 -0.48
CA PHE A 85 8.55 -14.03 -1.74
C PHE A 85 8.53 -15.55 -2.03
N PRO A 86 7.38 -16.12 -2.45
CA PRO A 86 7.30 -17.53 -2.85
C PRO A 86 8.19 -17.82 -4.06
N ASP A 87 8.25 -16.89 -5.02
CA ASP A 87 9.14 -17.00 -6.17
C ASP A 87 10.45 -16.29 -5.87
N THR A 88 11.50 -17.08 -5.67
CA THR A 88 12.83 -16.56 -5.33
C THR A 88 13.40 -15.71 -6.46
N ILE A 89 13.75 -14.45 -6.17
CA ILE A 89 14.37 -13.56 -7.12
C ILE A 89 15.90 -13.69 -7.00
N THR A 90 16.53 -14.11 -8.08
CA THR A 90 17.98 -14.34 -8.16
C THR A 90 18.61 -13.50 -9.27
N PHE A 91 19.92 -13.26 -9.15
CA PHE A 91 20.69 -12.51 -10.15
C PHE A 91 22.16 -12.97 -10.21
N GLU A 92 22.86 -12.61 -11.27
CA GLU A 92 24.32 -12.78 -11.37
C GLU A 92 25.01 -11.69 -10.53
N ALA A 93 25.62 -12.11 -9.43
CA ALA A 93 26.20 -11.18 -8.47
C ALA A 93 27.63 -10.82 -8.83
N VAL A 94 27.99 -9.54 -8.77
CA VAL A 94 29.36 -9.05 -8.90
C VAL A 94 29.99 -8.99 -7.51
N VAL A 95 31.10 -9.72 -7.32
CA VAL A 95 31.85 -9.74 -6.08
C VAL A 95 33.26 -9.26 -6.36
N GLU A 96 33.72 -8.21 -5.66
CA GLU A 96 35.08 -7.66 -5.76
C GLU A 96 35.68 -7.59 -4.36
N ASP A 97 36.89 -8.06 -4.22
CA ASP A 97 37.65 -8.11 -2.94
C ASP A 97 36.86 -8.76 -1.80
N GLY A 98 36.06 -9.83 -2.13
CA GLY A 98 35.24 -10.55 -1.18
C GLY A 98 33.95 -9.81 -0.76
N SER A 99 33.62 -8.70 -1.42
CA SER A 99 32.44 -7.89 -1.12
C SER A 99 31.46 -7.86 -2.30
N PHE A 100 30.17 -8.01 -2.01
CA PHE A 100 29.11 -7.84 -3.00
C PHE A 100 29.05 -6.39 -3.50
N GLN A 101 28.95 -6.23 -4.82
CA GLN A 101 28.79 -4.94 -5.48
C GLN A 101 27.39 -4.77 -6.04
N ARG A 102 26.72 -3.68 -5.73
CA ARG A 102 25.37 -3.33 -6.21
C ARG A 102 25.42 -2.84 -7.66
N LYS A 103 25.90 -3.67 -8.57
CA LYS A 103 26.04 -3.33 -9.98
C LYS A 103 25.84 -4.54 -10.88
N GLY A 104 25.69 -4.28 -12.18
CA GLY A 104 25.40 -5.28 -13.21
C GLY A 104 23.95 -5.29 -13.62
N GLU A 105 23.68 -5.57 -14.90
CA GLU A 105 22.32 -5.56 -15.47
C GLU A 105 21.40 -6.53 -14.74
N SER A 106 21.89 -7.73 -14.43
CA SER A 106 21.11 -8.75 -13.75
C SER A 106 20.67 -8.30 -12.34
N TYR A 107 21.54 -7.63 -11.58
CA TYR A 107 21.18 -7.04 -10.28
C TYR A 107 20.14 -5.92 -10.40
N VAL A 108 20.35 -5.00 -11.37
CA VAL A 108 19.41 -3.90 -11.61
C VAL A 108 18.03 -4.45 -11.97
N GLN A 109 17.96 -5.41 -12.90
CA GLN A 109 16.69 -6.04 -13.29
C GLN A 109 16.03 -6.73 -12.10
N ALA A 110 16.75 -7.53 -11.34
CA ALA A 110 16.21 -8.22 -10.18
C ALA A 110 15.72 -7.25 -9.07
N THR A 111 16.41 -6.11 -8.91
CA THR A 111 15.96 -5.03 -8.01
C THR A 111 14.65 -4.40 -8.52
N ASP A 112 14.53 -4.19 -9.83
CA ASP A 112 13.30 -3.65 -10.43
C ASP A 112 12.14 -4.65 -10.35
N ASP A 113 12.40 -5.95 -10.44
CA ASP A 113 11.41 -7.01 -10.23
C ASP A 113 10.88 -6.98 -8.78
N VAL A 114 11.76 -6.84 -7.79
CA VAL A 114 11.38 -6.65 -6.37
C VAL A 114 10.50 -5.42 -6.21
N LYS A 115 10.94 -4.26 -6.73
CA LYS A 115 10.16 -3.01 -6.65
C LYS A 115 8.79 -3.15 -7.30
N THR A 116 8.75 -3.75 -8.49
CA THR A 116 7.51 -3.93 -9.24
C THR A 116 6.50 -4.79 -8.47
N ALA A 117 6.95 -5.89 -7.86
CA ALA A 117 6.09 -6.74 -7.06
C ALA A 117 5.56 -6.01 -5.82
N ILE A 118 6.43 -5.28 -5.10
CA ILE A 118 6.03 -4.54 -3.90
C ILE A 118 5.09 -3.38 -4.27
N GLN A 119 5.38 -2.65 -5.36
CA GLN A 119 4.53 -1.56 -5.84
C GLN A 119 3.15 -2.08 -6.23
N ALA A 120 3.07 -3.15 -7.02
CA ALA A 120 1.81 -3.73 -7.48
C ALA A 120 0.95 -4.19 -6.30
N ALA A 121 1.54 -4.86 -5.30
CA ALA A 121 0.84 -5.28 -4.09
C ALA A 121 0.32 -4.08 -3.28
N SER A 122 1.17 -3.05 -3.09
CA SER A 122 0.83 -1.86 -2.32
C SER A 122 -0.27 -1.04 -3.00
N ASP A 123 -0.19 -0.84 -4.31
CA ASP A 123 -1.20 -0.11 -5.08
C ASP A 123 -2.54 -0.84 -5.09
N ALA A 124 -2.53 -2.17 -5.31
CA ALA A 124 -3.73 -2.98 -5.26
C ALA A 124 -4.40 -2.91 -3.89
N PHE A 125 -3.64 -3.10 -2.81
CA PHE A 125 -4.13 -2.95 -1.45
C PHE A 125 -4.76 -1.58 -1.21
N SER A 126 -4.11 -0.56 -1.71
CA SER A 126 -4.49 0.83 -1.68
C SER A 126 -5.85 1.15 -2.26
N TYR A 127 -6.12 0.57 -3.40
CA TYR A 127 -7.38 0.78 -4.11
C TYR A 127 -8.49 -0.14 -3.61
N ASP A 128 -8.13 -1.31 -3.09
CA ASP A 128 -9.11 -2.24 -2.56
C ASP A 128 -9.60 -1.83 -1.16
N TYR A 129 -8.69 -1.30 -0.32
CA TYR A 129 -8.98 -0.92 1.05
C TYR A 129 -8.74 0.57 1.35
N PRO A 130 -9.47 1.50 0.72
CA PRO A 130 -9.27 2.94 0.92
C PRO A 130 -9.62 3.43 2.34
N GLN A 131 -10.31 2.62 3.14
CA GLN A 131 -10.54 2.87 4.56
C GLN A 131 -9.23 2.88 5.35
N ALA A 132 -8.21 2.26 4.78
CA ALA A 132 -6.88 2.22 5.27
C ALA A 132 -6.19 3.58 5.19
N PHE A 133 -6.65 4.57 5.88
CA PHE A 133 -6.20 5.94 5.76
C PHE A 133 -4.74 6.19 6.21
N TRP A 134 -4.13 5.32 6.97
CA TRP A 134 -2.72 5.40 7.39
C TRP A 134 -1.74 4.73 6.44
N PHE A 135 -2.22 3.83 5.57
CA PHE A 135 -1.38 3.13 4.61
C PHE A 135 -1.09 4.03 3.43
N ARG A 136 0.05 4.69 3.45
CA ARG A 136 0.50 5.51 2.33
C ARG A 136 1.96 5.25 2.03
N GLY A 137 2.15 4.54 0.93
CA GLY A 137 3.46 4.11 0.53
C GLY A 137 4.04 3.05 1.47
N SER A 138 5.12 2.50 1.05
CA SER A 138 5.85 1.50 1.81
C SER A 138 7.34 1.73 1.70
N ASN A 139 8.01 1.54 2.82
CA ASN A 139 9.42 1.25 2.85
C ASN A 139 9.58 -0.26 2.92
N TYR A 140 10.66 -0.78 2.39
CA TYR A 140 10.99 -2.18 2.54
C TYR A 140 12.49 -2.34 2.73
N GLY A 141 12.86 -3.41 3.41
CA GLY A 141 14.24 -3.86 3.54
C GLY A 141 14.36 -5.29 3.03
N TYR A 142 15.54 -5.66 2.61
CA TYR A 142 15.88 -7.03 2.29
C TYR A 142 17.37 -7.30 2.52
N ARG A 143 17.73 -8.59 2.58
CA ARG A 143 19.12 -9.02 2.56
C ARG A 143 19.44 -9.65 1.22
N VAL A 144 20.68 -9.45 0.76
CA VAL A 144 21.24 -10.16 -0.38
C VAL A 144 22.17 -11.22 0.14
N SER A 145 21.95 -12.47 -0.30
CA SER A 145 22.87 -13.58 -0.08
C SER A 145 23.57 -13.92 -1.39
N CYS A 146 24.88 -13.93 -1.41
CA CYS A 146 25.67 -14.33 -2.56
C CYS A 146 26.38 -15.65 -2.28
N VAL A 147 26.26 -16.60 -3.21
CA VAL A 147 26.94 -17.89 -3.17
C VAL A 147 27.76 -18.09 -4.44
N ARG A 148 28.85 -18.87 -4.36
CA ARG A 148 29.58 -19.26 -5.55
C ARG A 148 28.71 -20.14 -6.45
N ASP A 149 28.71 -19.83 -7.74
CA ASP A 149 27.97 -20.55 -8.74
C ASP A 149 28.82 -20.63 -10.04
N GLY A 150 29.36 -21.79 -10.31
CA GLY A 150 30.17 -22.02 -11.52
C GLY A 150 29.40 -21.93 -12.82
N SER A 151 28.07 -21.86 -12.78
CA SER A 151 27.21 -21.62 -13.94
C SER A 151 26.94 -20.13 -14.19
N SER A 152 27.19 -19.26 -13.20
CA SER A 152 27.08 -17.81 -13.35
C SER A 152 28.26 -17.24 -14.12
N SER A 153 28.00 -16.28 -15.00
CA SER A 153 29.04 -15.56 -15.77
C SER A 153 30.03 -14.79 -14.88
N THR A 154 29.57 -14.40 -13.67
CA THR A 154 30.36 -13.69 -12.67
C THR A 154 31.01 -14.63 -11.64
N GLY A 155 30.70 -15.93 -11.69
CA GLY A 155 31.11 -16.92 -10.69
C GLY A 155 30.31 -16.88 -9.38
N TYR A 156 29.31 -15.99 -9.26
CA TYR A 156 28.48 -15.85 -8.08
C TYR A 156 27.00 -15.64 -8.46
N ARG A 157 26.10 -16.21 -7.65
CA ARG A 157 24.66 -15.99 -7.71
C ARG A 157 24.20 -15.27 -6.46
N GLY A 158 23.50 -14.16 -6.67
CA GLY A 158 22.82 -13.41 -5.63
C GLY A 158 21.35 -13.83 -5.49
N THR A 159 20.83 -13.69 -4.28
CA THR A 159 19.42 -13.98 -3.96
C THR A 159 18.91 -12.94 -2.99
N PHE A 160 17.76 -12.33 -3.28
CA PHE A 160 17.05 -11.48 -2.34
C PHE A 160 16.26 -12.34 -1.35
N LYS A 161 16.31 -12.00 -0.06
CA LYS A 161 15.59 -12.68 1.01
C LYS A 161 15.50 -11.83 2.28
N ASN A 162 14.83 -12.36 3.30
CA ASN A 162 14.63 -11.70 4.58
C ASN A 162 14.04 -10.29 4.40
N PHE A 163 12.96 -10.22 3.63
CA PHE A 163 12.27 -8.97 3.40
C PHE A 163 11.60 -8.46 4.68
N THR A 164 11.58 -7.15 4.84
CA THR A 164 10.80 -6.47 5.88
C THR A 164 9.97 -5.40 5.23
N PHE A 165 8.67 -5.46 5.39
CA PHE A 165 7.76 -4.41 4.97
C PHE A 165 7.59 -3.38 6.07
N LYS A 166 7.54 -2.09 5.71
CA LYS A 166 7.41 -0.97 6.63
C LYS A 166 6.48 0.07 6.03
N PRO A 167 5.48 0.58 6.75
CA PRO A 167 4.71 1.73 6.28
C PRO A 167 5.61 2.94 6.05
N ALA A 168 5.36 3.69 4.99
CA ALA A 168 6.19 4.84 4.62
C ALA A 168 6.08 6.00 5.62
N ASN A 169 4.94 6.15 6.28
CA ASN A 169 4.74 7.19 7.28
C ASN A 169 4.39 6.60 8.64
N ARG A 170 5.43 6.41 9.45
CA ARG A 170 5.32 5.85 10.79
C ARG A 170 4.50 6.72 11.73
N GLU A 171 4.62 8.04 11.64
CA GLU A 171 3.87 8.97 12.50
C GLU A 171 2.36 8.85 12.27
N ILE A 172 1.93 8.79 11.00
CA ILE A 172 0.51 8.58 10.68
C ILE A 172 0.06 7.21 11.19
N SER A 173 0.84 6.16 10.96
CA SER A 173 0.47 4.80 11.38
C SER A 173 0.43 4.65 12.91
N GLU A 174 1.36 5.25 13.64
CA GLU A 174 1.36 5.25 15.11
C GLU A 174 0.18 6.05 15.71
N ASN A 175 -0.26 7.11 15.03
CA ASN A 175 -1.39 7.93 15.46
C ASN A 175 -2.74 7.47 14.88
N ALA A 176 -2.75 6.62 13.86
CA ALA A 176 -3.97 6.13 13.23
C ALA A 176 -4.89 5.45 14.24
N HIS A 177 -4.34 4.68 15.16
CA HIS A 177 -5.09 3.99 16.19
C HIS A 177 -5.93 4.95 17.05
N THR A 178 -5.37 6.08 17.50
CA THR A 178 -6.10 7.04 18.31
C THR A 178 -7.18 7.80 17.54
N ARG A 179 -7.04 7.90 16.21
CA ARG A 179 -7.99 8.60 15.33
C ARG A 179 -8.98 7.68 14.63
N MET A 180 -8.87 6.39 14.86
CA MET A 180 -9.70 5.40 14.21
C MET A 180 -11.18 5.53 14.60
N GLY A 181 -11.45 5.68 15.89
CA GLY A 181 -12.80 5.89 16.38
C GLY A 181 -13.45 7.10 15.72
N ASP A 182 -12.77 8.26 15.73
CA ASP A 182 -13.26 9.48 15.10
C ASP A 182 -13.52 9.32 13.60
N PHE A 183 -12.62 8.61 12.90
CA PHE A 183 -12.79 8.31 11.48
C PHE A 183 -14.03 7.45 11.23
N MET A 184 -14.21 6.39 12.01
CA MET A 184 -15.37 5.51 11.89
C MET A 184 -16.67 6.19 12.22
N ASP A 185 -16.70 6.94 13.30
CA ASP A 185 -17.87 7.73 13.67
C ASP A 185 -18.23 8.73 12.58
N GLY A 186 -17.22 9.38 11.99
CA GLY A 186 -17.40 10.28 10.86
C GLY A 186 -17.99 9.58 9.63
N VAL A 187 -17.48 8.40 9.28
CA VAL A 187 -18.01 7.58 8.16
C VAL A 187 -19.45 7.16 8.44
N GLN A 188 -19.74 6.62 9.63
CA GLN A 188 -21.08 6.15 9.98
C GLN A 188 -22.11 7.28 9.96
N ASN A 189 -21.79 8.43 10.54
CA ASN A 189 -22.65 9.60 10.54
C ASN A 189 -22.93 10.10 9.13
N ALA A 190 -21.90 10.17 8.28
CA ALA A 190 -22.04 10.59 6.89
C ALA A 190 -22.88 9.59 6.06
N VAL A 191 -22.68 8.29 6.27
CA VAL A 191 -23.47 7.24 5.62
C VAL A 191 -24.93 7.27 6.07
N ALA A 192 -25.20 7.49 7.36
CA ALA A 192 -26.55 7.63 7.87
C ALA A 192 -27.26 8.84 7.25
N GLU A 193 -26.60 10.00 7.20
CA GLU A 193 -27.12 11.21 6.53
C GLU A 193 -27.41 10.94 5.04
N LEU A 194 -26.48 10.30 4.32
CA LEU A 194 -26.65 9.97 2.91
C LEU A 194 -27.79 8.98 2.68
N ASN A 195 -27.97 7.97 3.53
CA ASN A 195 -29.08 7.03 3.43
C ASN A 195 -30.42 7.70 3.60
N GLU A 196 -30.57 8.63 4.56
CA GLU A 196 -31.80 9.42 4.72
C GLU A 196 -32.07 10.29 3.48
N GLN A 197 -31.06 10.97 2.97
CA GLN A 197 -31.18 11.87 1.82
C GLN A 197 -31.43 11.14 0.50
N THR A 198 -31.11 9.85 0.43
CA THR A 198 -31.25 9.04 -0.79
C THR A 198 -32.40 8.03 -0.73
N LEU A 199 -33.27 8.14 0.28
CA LEU A 199 -34.39 7.26 0.42
C LEU A 199 -35.33 7.36 -0.80
N GLY A 200 -35.60 6.21 -1.46
CA GLY A 200 -36.41 6.13 -2.66
C GLY A 200 -35.71 6.57 -3.96
N MET A 201 -34.47 6.98 -3.91
CA MET A 201 -33.68 7.32 -5.11
C MET A 201 -33.22 6.04 -5.84
N ASP A 202 -33.10 6.16 -7.16
CA ASP A 202 -32.43 5.14 -7.99
C ASP A 202 -30.90 5.19 -7.81
N MET A 203 -30.20 4.26 -8.45
CA MET A 203 -28.74 4.12 -8.30
C MET A 203 -27.99 5.35 -8.79
N GLU A 204 -28.38 5.92 -9.93
CA GLU A 204 -27.72 7.11 -10.51
C GLU A 204 -27.88 8.32 -9.60
N GLN A 205 -29.09 8.53 -9.08
CA GLN A 205 -29.37 9.61 -8.13
C GLN A 205 -28.57 9.45 -6.83
N LYS A 206 -28.43 8.22 -6.31
CA LYS A 206 -27.59 7.93 -5.13
C LYS A 206 -26.14 8.27 -5.39
N ILE A 207 -25.57 7.80 -6.50
CA ILE A 207 -24.18 8.07 -6.89
C ILE A 207 -23.95 9.58 -7.02
N LYS A 208 -24.86 10.29 -7.69
CA LYS A 208 -24.79 11.75 -7.79
C LYS A 208 -24.86 12.42 -6.43
N ARG A 209 -25.71 11.94 -5.52
CA ARG A 209 -25.83 12.53 -4.18
C ARG A 209 -24.56 12.33 -3.35
N ILE A 210 -23.92 11.15 -3.43
CA ILE A 210 -22.61 10.90 -2.80
C ILE A 210 -21.56 11.87 -3.36
N HIS A 211 -21.49 12.00 -4.69
CA HIS A 211 -20.57 12.93 -5.33
C HIS A 211 -20.79 14.36 -4.81
N ASP A 212 -22.03 14.86 -4.83
CA ASP A 212 -22.36 16.21 -4.40
C ASP A 212 -22.05 16.43 -2.90
N TYR A 213 -22.27 15.39 -2.08
CA TYR A 213 -21.93 15.40 -0.65
C TYR A 213 -20.42 15.63 -0.43
N ILE A 214 -19.57 14.91 -1.16
CA ILE A 214 -18.12 15.06 -1.07
C ILE A 214 -17.70 16.46 -1.57
N CYS A 215 -18.16 16.84 -2.76
CA CYS A 215 -17.78 18.12 -3.38
C CYS A 215 -18.22 19.35 -2.57
N GLN A 216 -19.30 19.27 -1.80
CA GLN A 216 -19.77 20.36 -0.94
C GLN A 216 -18.96 20.53 0.35
N ARG A 217 -18.23 19.49 0.78
CA ARG A 217 -17.51 19.45 2.05
C ARG A 217 -16.00 19.55 1.92
N VAL A 218 -15.47 19.39 0.72
CA VAL A 218 -14.02 19.30 0.48
C VAL A 218 -13.56 20.32 -0.53
N THR A 219 -12.46 20.98 -0.25
CA THR A 219 -11.79 21.90 -1.20
C THR A 219 -10.71 21.14 -1.98
N TYR A 220 -10.64 21.33 -3.30
CA TYR A 220 -9.52 20.81 -4.08
C TYR A 220 -8.26 21.64 -3.80
N ARG A 221 -7.30 21.04 -3.10
CA ARG A 221 -6.05 21.70 -2.71
C ARG A 221 -4.92 20.68 -2.59
N ASN A 222 -3.79 20.98 -3.19
CA ASN A 222 -2.57 20.21 -2.97
C ASN A 222 -1.65 21.02 -2.04
N ASP A 223 -1.69 20.70 -0.77
CA ASP A 223 -0.86 21.31 0.27
C ASP A 223 0.36 20.46 0.65
N ASN A 224 0.65 19.42 -0.15
CA ASN A 224 1.73 18.47 0.06
C ASN A 224 1.62 17.66 1.37
N THR A 225 0.48 17.71 2.04
CA THR A 225 0.23 16.82 3.19
C THR A 225 -0.21 15.44 2.71
N LEU A 226 0.00 14.44 3.57
CA LEU A 226 -0.44 13.09 3.27
C LEU A 226 -1.97 12.96 3.28
N TRP A 227 -2.66 13.81 4.02
CA TRP A 227 -4.10 13.74 4.20
C TRP A 227 -4.89 14.04 2.93
N VAL A 228 -4.38 14.93 2.06
CA VAL A 228 -5.08 15.29 0.80
C VAL A 228 -5.24 14.14 -0.19
N HIS A 229 -4.45 13.08 -0.02
CA HIS A 229 -4.56 11.84 -0.80
C HIS A 229 -5.45 10.78 -0.14
N SER A 230 -6.01 11.10 1.01
CA SER A 230 -6.75 10.19 1.87
C SER A 230 -8.18 10.64 2.08
N ALA A 231 -9.10 9.70 2.12
CA ALA A 231 -10.48 9.97 2.53
C ALA A 231 -10.58 10.48 3.99
N ALA A 232 -9.55 10.25 4.80
CA ALA A 232 -9.54 10.65 6.21
C ALA A 232 -9.69 12.15 6.40
N SER A 233 -9.19 12.99 5.48
CA SER A 233 -9.37 14.44 5.58
C SER A 233 -10.84 14.86 5.67
N LEU A 234 -11.74 14.20 4.94
CA LEU A 234 -13.18 14.48 5.01
C LEU A 234 -13.79 14.28 6.42
N PHE A 235 -13.23 13.37 7.20
CA PHE A 235 -13.80 12.96 8.49
C PHE A 235 -13.02 13.46 9.69
N LEU A 236 -11.74 13.80 9.51
CA LEU A 236 -10.82 14.11 10.59
C LEU A 236 -10.33 15.56 10.61
N ASP A 237 -10.48 16.31 9.51
CA ASP A 237 -10.00 17.68 9.41
C ASP A 237 -11.13 18.70 9.55
N ALA A 238 -10.81 19.83 10.16
CA ALA A 238 -11.75 20.95 10.27
C ALA A 238 -11.91 21.73 8.95
N ASP A 239 -10.92 21.66 8.06
CA ASP A 239 -10.91 22.24 6.70
C ASP A 239 -10.48 21.17 5.69
N PRO A 240 -11.41 20.25 5.34
CA PRO A 240 -11.08 19.11 4.50
C PRO A 240 -10.60 19.52 3.11
N ALA A 241 -9.49 18.90 2.68
CA ALA A 241 -8.91 19.13 1.37
C ALA A 241 -8.50 17.83 0.69
N PHE A 242 -8.72 17.75 -0.62
CA PHE A 242 -8.35 16.60 -1.44
C PHE A 242 -7.63 17.01 -2.71
N VAL A 243 -6.78 16.10 -3.18
CA VAL A 243 -6.48 15.93 -4.59
C VAL A 243 -7.37 14.82 -5.18
N CYS A 244 -7.23 14.51 -6.47
CA CYS A 244 -8.08 13.53 -7.18
C CYS A 244 -8.22 12.18 -6.44
N GLU A 245 -7.15 11.72 -5.82
CA GLU A 245 -7.12 10.45 -5.10
C GLU A 245 -8.04 10.43 -3.86
N GLY A 246 -8.05 11.50 -3.07
CA GLY A 246 -8.92 11.62 -1.90
C GLY A 246 -10.40 11.59 -2.28
N TYR A 247 -10.78 12.25 -3.40
CA TYR A 247 -12.15 12.17 -3.95
C TYR A 247 -12.52 10.74 -4.33
N ALA A 248 -11.67 10.04 -5.09
CA ALA A 248 -11.92 8.68 -5.55
C ALA A 248 -12.07 7.71 -4.37
N LYS A 249 -11.19 7.81 -3.37
CA LYS A 249 -11.22 6.97 -2.17
C LYS A 249 -12.46 7.23 -1.31
N SER A 250 -12.84 8.48 -1.12
CA SER A 250 -14.07 8.84 -0.40
C SER A 250 -15.30 8.29 -1.10
N MET A 251 -15.37 8.43 -2.43
CA MET A 251 -16.46 7.87 -3.25
C MET A 251 -16.56 6.37 -3.06
N LYS A 252 -15.43 5.64 -3.11
CA LYS A 252 -15.43 4.19 -2.91
C LYS A 252 -15.89 3.80 -1.50
N ILE A 253 -15.49 4.51 -0.45
CA ILE A 253 -15.94 4.26 0.91
C ILE A 253 -17.46 4.41 1.02
N PHE A 254 -18.03 5.51 0.54
CA PHE A 254 -19.47 5.71 0.59
C PHE A 254 -20.24 4.67 -0.25
N CYS A 255 -19.76 4.38 -1.45
CA CYS A 255 -20.35 3.33 -2.28
C CYS A 255 -20.37 1.99 -1.54
N TYR A 256 -19.24 1.62 -0.91
CA TYR A 256 -19.15 0.39 -0.13
C TYR A 256 -20.24 0.30 0.95
N TYR A 257 -20.33 1.31 1.82
CA TYR A 257 -21.31 1.31 2.91
C TYR A 257 -22.76 1.47 2.47
N MET A 258 -22.98 1.97 1.27
CA MET A 258 -24.33 2.10 0.68
C MET A 258 -24.68 0.94 -0.26
N GLY A 259 -23.87 -0.13 -0.33
CA GLY A 259 -24.11 -1.32 -1.14
C GLY A 259 -23.98 -1.08 -2.65
N ILE A 260 -23.15 -0.14 -3.06
CA ILE A 260 -22.91 0.22 -4.48
C ILE A 260 -21.53 -0.30 -4.89
N ASN A 261 -21.47 -1.12 -5.95
CA ASN A 261 -20.20 -1.57 -6.51
C ASN A 261 -19.40 -0.40 -7.07
N CYS A 262 -18.17 -0.24 -6.61
CA CYS A 262 -17.29 0.85 -7.01
C CYS A 262 -15.82 0.40 -6.97
N ALA A 263 -15.05 0.76 -8.00
CA ALA A 263 -13.61 0.56 -8.06
C ALA A 263 -12.89 1.91 -8.24
N CYS A 264 -11.77 2.10 -7.54
CA CYS A 264 -10.85 3.19 -7.86
C CYS A 264 -10.03 2.79 -9.07
N ILE A 265 -9.95 3.61 -10.09
CA ILE A 265 -9.14 3.37 -11.28
C ILE A 265 -8.07 4.44 -11.37
N SER A 266 -6.81 4.02 -11.49
CA SER A 266 -5.69 4.91 -11.79
C SER A 266 -5.32 4.85 -13.26
N GLY A 267 -4.85 5.96 -13.81
CA GLY A 267 -4.43 6.04 -15.20
C GLY A 267 -3.80 7.40 -15.52
N THR A 268 -3.24 7.49 -16.71
CA THR A 268 -2.72 8.76 -17.26
C THR A 268 -3.79 9.48 -18.06
N ALA A 269 -4.18 10.68 -17.62
CA ALA A 269 -4.99 11.58 -18.44
C ALA A 269 -4.06 12.30 -19.44
N ARG A 270 -4.25 12.07 -20.74
CA ARG A 270 -3.69 12.94 -21.77
C ARG A 270 -4.61 14.14 -21.94
N GLY A 271 -4.38 15.18 -21.14
CA GLY A 271 -4.99 16.48 -21.35
C GLY A 271 -4.23 17.23 -22.44
N THR A 272 -4.91 17.72 -23.46
CA THR A 272 -4.40 18.89 -24.18
C THR A 272 -4.38 20.05 -23.19
N SER A 273 -3.20 20.61 -22.91
CA SER A 273 -3.04 21.81 -22.11
C SER A 273 -3.62 23.00 -22.89
N SER A 274 -4.93 23.15 -22.85
CA SER A 274 -5.58 24.43 -23.14
C SER A 274 -5.92 25.03 -21.79
N GLY A 275 -5.14 26.02 -21.39
CA GLY A 275 -5.28 26.69 -20.11
C GLY A 275 -6.70 27.22 -19.87
N ILE A 276 -7.08 27.08 -18.62
CA ILE A 276 -8.08 27.91 -17.97
C ILE A 276 -7.34 28.80 -16.99
#